data_8a9fc7d802708f97cea29b5a13c2a2b7
#
_entry.id   8a9fc7d802708f97cea29b5a13c2a2b7
#
_cell.length_a   1.000
_cell.length_b   1.000
_cell.length_c   1.000
_cell.angle_alpha   90.00
_cell.angle_beta   90.00
_cell.angle_gamma   90.00
#
_symmetry.space_group_name_H-M   'P 1'
#
loop_
_entity.id
_entity.type
_entity.pdbx_description
1 polymer ?
#
loop_
_entity_poly.entity_id
_entity_poly.type
_entity_poly.pdbx_seq_one_letter_code
_entity_poly.pdbx_strand_id
1 'polypeptide(L)'
;MVGDNITNYSRPVLSGTTIVNSKISLFVAGEEYTATADSEGKWSIPVSNELEDGEYNYYITATAPDGRTGNYSDYFIIDTKDPDISFTLNGELRNDITNVTMPLLTGLTEAKSTVSIIIGDSEYYTTSNSVGEWSIQTTRALQEGINNYTVTVIDQAGNNSITQGTVTLDTTILPLTGIKFSHSADDRNSNTYTPTIEGWGEPGAMLTISIGSRSRTLTIPESRKWFFAVPPGFIQKGRT
;
A
#
# COMPACT_ATOMS: atom_id res chain seq x y z
N MET A 1 15.80 22.22 16.97
CA MET A 1 14.82 21.31 16.36
C MET A 1 13.53 21.42 17.18
N VAL A 2 12.46 21.86 16.58
CA VAL A 2 11.11 21.71 17.14
C VAL A 2 10.52 20.60 16.29
N GLY A 3 10.76 19.37 16.67
CA GLY A 3 10.38 18.17 15.92
C GLY A 3 10.45 16.97 16.86
N ASP A 4 10.06 15.90 16.41
CA ASP A 4 9.82 14.60 16.99
C ASP A 4 11.05 13.86 17.55
N ASN A 5 12.22 14.52 17.69
CA ASN A 5 13.47 13.94 18.19
C ASN A 5 13.96 12.70 17.39
N ILE A 6 13.55 12.54 16.13
CA ILE A 6 13.96 11.44 15.27
C ILE A 6 14.60 11.98 13.98
N THR A 7 15.58 11.28 13.43
CA THR A 7 16.33 11.72 12.23
C THR A 7 16.95 10.52 11.51
N ASN A 8 17.02 10.62 10.18
CA ASN A 8 17.74 9.65 9.34
C ASN A 8 19.24 10.03 9.10
N TYR A 9 19.74 11.02 9.78
CA TYR A 9 21.15 11.38 9.71
C TYR A 9 21.94 10.65 10.79
N SER A 10 22.79 9.68 10.41
CA SER A 10 23.66 8.93 11.32
C SER A 10 24.72 9.82 12.03
N ARG A 11 24.94 11.04 11.53
CA ARG A 11 25.82 12.07 12.12
C ARG A 11 25.03 13.36 12.35
N PRO A 12 24.18 13.40 13.39
CA PRO A 12 23.32 14.55 13.62
C PRO A 12 24.09 15.77 14.05
N VAL A 13 23.48 16.94 13.84
CA VAL A 13 24.01 18.22 14.33
C VAL A 13 23.10 18.72 15.43
N LEU A 14 23.63 18.84 16.65
CA LEU A 14 22.92 19.49 17.76
C LEU A 14 23.25 20.98 17.77
N SER A 15 22.25 21.80 17.97
CA SER A 15 22.38 23.25 17.99
C SER A 15 21.47 23.89 18.99
N GLY A 16 21.80 25.08 19.40
CA GLY A 16 20.99 25.84 20.36
C GLY A 16 21.50 27.25 20.59
N THR A 17 20.97 27.88 21.62
CA THR A 17 21.35 29.22 22.03
C THR A 17 21.68 29.26 23.53
N THR A 18 22.63 30.09 23.89
CA THR A 18 23.03 30.33 25.28
C THR A 18 23.61 31.73 25.41
N ILE A 19 24.25 32.05 26.55
CA ILE A 19 24.97 33.31 26.75
C ILE A 19 26.16 33.38 25.74
N VAL A 20 26.36 34.53 25.14
CA VAL A 20 27.48 34.78 24.19
C VAL A 20 28.81 34.34 24.80
N ASN A 21 29.68 33.76 23.95
CA ASN A 21 31.02 33.26 24.33
C ASN A 21 31.01 32.15 25.41
N SER A 22 29.86 31.52 25.72
CA SER A 22 29.80 30.34 26.60
C SER A 22 30.51 29.16 25.93
N LYS A 23 31.20 28.36 26.73
CA LYS A 23 31.73 27.06 26.30
C LYS A 23 30.64 26.00 26.45
N ILE A 24 30.44 25.21 25.41
CA ILE A 24 29.48 24.14 25.36
C ILE A 24 30.24 22.80 25.38
N SER A 25 29.81 21.90 26.28
CA SER A 25 30.18 20.48 26.26
C SER A 25 28.94 19.67 26.02
N LEU A 26 28.94 18.83 24.98
CA LEU A 26 27.92 17.85 24.63
C LEU A 26 28.48 16.46 24.87
N PHE A 27 27.85 15.68 25.72
CA PHE A 27 28.14 14.25 25.90
C PHE A 27 27.02 13.40 25.27
N VAL A 28 27.38 12.55 24.31
CA VAL A 28 26.46 11.64 23.61
C VAL A 28 27.22 10.42 23.10
N ALA A 29 26.61 9.25 23.15
CA ALA A 29 27.19 7.97 22.68
C ALA A 29 28.59 7.66 23.27
N GLY A 30 28.85 8.08 24.51
CA GLY A 30 30.12 7.84 25.20
C GLY A 30 31.25 8.84 24.87
N GLU A 31 30.97 9.82 24.02
CA GLU A 31 31.97 10.81 23.55
C GLU A 31 31.57 12.23 23.97
N GLU A 32 32.59 13.08 24.15
CA GLU A 32 32.41 14.49 24.44
C GLU A 32 32.79 15.34 23.22
N TYR A 33 31.89 16.27 22.88
CA TYR A 33 32.05 17.24 21.79
C TYR A 33 31.96 18.64 22.37
N THR A 34 32.72 19.58 21.85
CA THR A 34 32.75 20.94 22.40
C THR A 34 32.54 22.01 21.32
N ALA A 35 31.94 23.13 21.71
CA ALA A 35 31.82 24.32 20.88
C ALA A 35 31.90 25.58 21.78
N THR A 36 31.93 26.75 21.14
CA THR A 36 31.75 28.04 21.81
C THR A 36 30.61 28.78 21.13
N ALA A 37 29.69 29.31 21.92
CA ALA A 37 28.62 30.15 21.42
C ALA A 37 29.18 31.43 20.79
N ASP A 38 28.63 31.80 19.65
CA ASP A 38 29.03 32.97 18.88
C ASP A 38 28.59 34.32 19.54
N SER A 39 28.78 35.41 18.81
CA SER A 39 28.38 36.76 19.25
C SER A 39 26.86 36.97 19.34
N GLU A 40 26.06 36.04 18.79
CA GLU A 40 24.60 36.02 18.92
C GLU A 40 24.12 34.99 19.96
N GLY A 41 25.08 34.30 20.64
CA GLY A 41 24.79 33.22 21.57
C GLY A 41 24.41 31.89 20.94
N LYS A 42 24.57 31.73 19.61
CA LYS A 42 24.25 30.49 18.88
C LYS A 42 25.43 29.53 18.93
N TRP A 43 25.15 28.26 19.03
CA TRP A 43 26.17 27.20 18.95
C TRP A 43 25.65 26.03 18.10
N SER A 44 26.58 25.26 17.53
CA SER A 44 26.28 24.08 16.72
C SER A 44 27.41 23.06 16.88
N ILE A 45 27.07 21.83 17.16
CA ILE A 45 27.99 20.70 17.35
C ILE A 45 27.60 19.56 16.44
N PRO A 46 28.37 19.27 15.41
CA PRO A 46 28.22 18.04 14.63
C PRO A 46 28.74 16.84 15.44
N VAL A 47 27.96 15.78 15.54
CA VAL A 47 28.42 14.48 16.03
C VAL A 47 29.24 13.84 14.91
N SER A 48 30.57 13.79 15.09
CA SER A 48 31.48 13.35 14.03
C SER A 48 31.49 11.83 13.81
N ASN A 49 31.18 11.05 14.87
CA ASN A 49 31.10 9.60 14.78
C ASN A 49 29.75 9.22 14.18
N GLU A 50 29.76 8.18 13.34
CA GLU A 50 28.55 7.57 12.82
C GLU A 50 27.85 6.79 13.93
N LEU A 51 26.56 7.05 14.12
CA LEU A 51 25.71 6.39 15.09
C LEU A 51 24.85 5.35 14.38
N GLU A 52 24.72 4.19 14.97
CA GLU A 52 23.79 3.14 14.52
C GLU A 52 22.34 3.55 14.82
N ASP A 53 21.36 2.86 14.21
CA ASP A 53 19.95 3.07 14.54
C ASP A 53 19.68 2.79 16.02
N GLY A 54 18.96 3.69 16.67
CA GLY A 54 18.64 3.57 18.09
C GLY A 54 18.41 4.90 18.80
N GLU A 55 18.10 4.81 20.08
CA GLU A 55 17.88 5.96 20.95
C GLU A 55 19.20 6.39 21.65
N TYR A 56 19.48 7.67 21.62
CA TYR A 56 20.67 8.28 22.21
C TYR A 56 20.29 9.38 23.17
N ASN A 57 20.56 9.15 24.46
CA ASN A 57 20.47 10.17 25.47
C ASN A 57 21.69 11.09 25.37
N TYR A 58 21.49 12.39 25.48
CA TYR A 58 22.55 13.36 25.49
C TYR A 58 22.47 14.34 26.67
N TYR A 59 23.62 14.85 27.03
CA TYR A 59 23.76 15.82 28.12
C TYR A 59 24.60 17.00 27.66
N ILE A 60 24.10 18.23 27.88
CA ILE A 60 24.77 19.47 27.50
C ILE A 60 25.06 20.27 28.75
N THR A 61 26.31 20.74 28.88
CA THR A 61 26.72 21.76 29.87
C THR A 61 27.14 23.01 29.12
N ALA A 62 26.56 24.15 29.45
CA ALA A 62 27.00 25.45 28.98
C ALA A 62 27.66 26.19 30.14
N THR A 63 28.92 26.64 29.95
CA THR A 63 29.68 27.43 30.92
C THR A 63 29.86 28.85 30.42
N ALA A 64 29.22 29.82 31.08
CA ALA A 64 29.34 31.24 30.75
C ALA A 64 30.74 31.80 31.06
N PRO A 65 31.13 32.92 30.44
CA PRO A 65 32.44 33.54 30.70
C PRO A 65 32.70 33.91 32.17
N ASP A 66 31.67 34.13 32.95
CA ASP A 66 31.73 34.42 34.39
C ASP A 66 31.77 33.16 35.27
N GLY A 67 31.83 31.94 34.65
CA GLY A 67 31.90 30.66 35.37
C GLY A 67 30.58 30.05 35.78
N ARG A 68 29.45 30.69 35.55
CA ARG A 68 28.12 30.08 35.79
C ARG A 68 27.85 28.97 34.76
N THR A 69 27.21 27.90 35.24
CA THR A 69 26.89 26.75 34.40
C THR A 69 25.39 26.54 34.28
N GLY A 70 24.95 26.07 33.11
CA GLY A 70 23.60 25.59 32.87
C GLY A 70 23.67 24.21 32.20
N ASN A 71 22.71 23.33 32.58
CA ASN A 71 22.68 21.95 32.07
C ASN A 71 21.35 21.69 31.36
N TYR A 72 21.40 20.83 30.33
CA TYR A 72 20.23 20.34 29.62
C TYR A 72 20.45 18.88 29.25
N SER A 73 19.43 18.06 29.31
CA SER A 73 19.46 16.66 28.86
C SER A 73 18.18 16.31 28.14
N ASP A 74 18.29 15.51 27.10
CA ASP A 74 17.19 15.00 26.31
C ASP A 74 17.69 13.77 25.53
N TYR A 75 16.89 13.26 24.59
CA TYR A 75 17.29 12.17 23.71
C TYR A 75 16.94 12.49 22.25
N PHE A 76 17.53 11.76 21.35
CA PHE A 76 17.11 11.67 19.94
C PHE A 76 17.20 10.22 19.46
N ILE A 77 16.52 9.93 18.38
CA ILE A 77 16.51 8.61 17.72
C ILE A 77 17.15 8.75 16.36
N ILE A 78 18.08 7.85 16.05
CA ILE A 78 18.59 7.61 14.70
C ILE A 78 17.77 6.46 14.11
N ASP A 79 17.22 6.69 12.93
CA ASP A 79 16.52 5.69 12.13
C ASP A 79 16.86 5.93 10.65
N THR A 80 17.70 5.09 10.10
CA THR A 80 18.18 5.19 8.70
C THR A 80 17.52 4.13 7.81
N LYS A 81 16.59 3.35 8.35
CA LYS A 81 15.92 2.27 7.63
C LYS A 81 14.75 2.80 6.82
N ASP A 82 14.72 2.43 5.53
CA ASP A 82 13.57 2.74 4.68
C ASP A 82 12.31 2.00 5.14
N PRO A 83 11.12 2.64 5.15
CA PRO A 83 9.88 2.02 5.56
C PRO A 83 9.42 0.93 4.60
N ASP A 84 8.93 -0.19 5.13
CA ASP A 84 8.28 -1.23 4.34
C ASP A 84 6.94 -0.73 3.78
N ILE A 85 6.59 -1.12 2.55
CA ILE A 85 5.32 -0.77 1.91
C ILE A 85 4.54 -2.04 1.59
N SER A 86 3.31 -2.15 2.10
CA SER A 86 2.28 -3.03 1.54
C SER A 86 1.15 -2.20 0.95
N PHE A 87 0.55 -2.70 -0.14
CA PHE A 87 -0.51 -2.01 -0.87
C PHE A 87 -1.52 -3.01 -1.39
N THR A 88 -2.81 -2.71 -1.22
CA THR A 88 -3.92 -3.49 -1.77
C THR A 88 -5.05 -2.57 -2.24
N LEU A 89 -5.77 -3.04 -3.27
CA LEU A 89 -7.00 -2.41 -3.76
C LEU A 89 -8.20 -3.24 -3.28
N ASN A 90 -9.11 -2.65 -2.50
CA ASN A 90 -10.34 -3.29 -1.99
C ASN A 90 -10.16 -4.70 -1.39
N GLY A 91 -8.95 -5.08 -0.96
CA GLY A 91 -8.64 -6.37 -0.37
C GLY A 91 -8.68 -7.59 -1.30
N GLU A 92 -9.03 -7.43 -2.59
CA GLU A 92 -9.15 -8.54 -3.54
C GLU A 92 -8.54 -8.18 -4.89
N LEU A 93 -7.22 -8.31 -5.03
CA LEU A 93 -6.60 -8.31 -6.35
C LEU A 93 -6.56 -9.74 -6.91
N ARG A 94 -7.48 -10.04 -7.82
CA ARG A 94 -7.29 -11.13 -8.76
C ARG A 94 -6.56 -10.56 -9.99
N ASN A 95 -5.27 -10.90 -10.13
CA ASN A 95 -4.47 -10.54 -11.30
C ASN A 95 -4.43 -9.04 -11.64
N ASP A 96 -4.38 -8.15 -10.62
CA ASP A 96 -4.35 -6.70 -10.81
C ASP A 96 -5.52 -6.13 -11.64
N ILE A 97 -6.68 -6.81 -11.65
CA ILE A 97 -7.90 -6.39 -12.35
C ILE A 97 -9.00 -6.08 -11.34
N THR A 98 -9.69 -4.97 -11.52
CA THR A 98 -10.85 -4.57 -10.71
C THR A 98 -11.99 -4.06 -11.59
N ASN A 99 -13.23 -4.25 -11.16
CA ASN A 99 -14.41 -3.61 -11.76
C ASN A 99 -14.92 -2.41 -10.93
N VAL A 100 -14.18 -2.04 -9.88
CA VAL A 100 -14.53 -0.90 -9.02
C VAL A 100 -13.88 0.35 -9.57
N THR A 101 -14.71 1.28 -10.04
CA THR A 101 -14.24 2.53 -10.66
C THR A 101 -13.54 3.46 -9.68
N MET A 102 -13.95 3.47 -8.43
CA MET A 102 -13.34 4.27 -7.34
C MET A 102 -12.94 3.33 -6.20
N PRO A 103 -11.80 2.64 -6.29
CA PRO A 103 -11.39 1.66 -5.30
C PRO A 103 -10.98 2.30 -3.96
N LEU A 104 -11.16 1.55 -2.87
CA LEU A 104 -10.51 1.83 -1.60
C LEU A 104 -9.07 1.29 -1.65
N LEU A 105 -8.10 2.16 -1.41
CA LEU A 105 -6.68 1.81 -1.35
C LEU A 105 -6.31 1.61 0.12
N THR A 106 -5.66 0.49 0.43
CA THR A 106 -5.26 0.18 1.81
C THR A 106 -3.87 -0.42 1.84
N GLY A 107 -3.20 -0.38 3.00
CA GLY A 107 -1.91 -0.99 3.17
C GLY A 107 -1.38 -0.88 4.58
N LEU A 108 -0.15 -1.36 4.73
CA LEU A 108 0.64 -1.28 5.95
C LEU A 108 1.99 -0.65 5.63
N THR A 109 2.47 0.14 6.55
CA THR A 109 3.82 0.71 6.58
C THR A 109 4.21 0.97 8.05
N GLU A 110 5.23 1.74 8.31
CA GLU A 110 5.54 2.18 9.66
C GLU A 110 4.47 3.14 10.21
N ALA A 111 4.35 3.16 11.54
CA ALA A 111 3.39 4.04 12.23
C ALA A 111 3.69 5.52 11.97
N LYS A 112 2.63 6.32 11.75
CA LYS A 112 2.70 7.77 11.53
C LYS A 112 3.50 8.21 10.29
N SER A 113 3.77 7.30 9.35
CA SER A 113 4.38 7.63 8.06
C SER A 113 3.40 8.38 7.16
N THR A 114 3.92 9.30 6.37
CA THR A 114 3.15 9.96 5.31
C THR A 114 3.11 9.06 4.09
N VAL A 115 1.90 8.81 3.57
CA VAL A 115 1.67 8.00 2.38
C VAL A 115 1.11 8.90 1.27
N SER A 116 1.78 8.93 0.13
CA SER A 116 1.33 9.58 -1.10
C SER A 116 1.08 8.53 -2.17
N ILE A 117 -0.05 8.61 -2.86
CA ILE A 117 -0.41 7.68 -3.93
C ILE A 117 -0.80 8.47 -5.17
N ILE A 118 -0.09 8.21 -6.26
CA ILE A 118 -0.50 8.65 -7.59
C ILE A 118 -1.10 7.43 -8.28
N ILE A 119 -2.33 7.52 -8.77
CA ILE A 119 -3.00 6.47 -9.55
C ILE A 119 -3.78 7.09 -10.70
N GLY A 120 -3.51 6.64 -11.93
CA GLY A 120 -3.97 7.35 -13.12
C GLY A 120 -3.49 8.79 -13.09
N ASP A 121 -4.42 9.74 -13.24
CA ASP A 121 -4.16 11.19 -13.21
C ASP A 121 -4.46 11.85 -11.85
N SER A 122 -4.53 11.07 -10.77
CA SER A 122 -4.96 11.55 -9.46
C SER A 122 -3.93 11.26 -8.39
N GLU A 123 -3.76 12.22 -7.49
CA GLU A 123 -2.86 12.12 -6.35
C GLU A 123 -3.66 12.18 -5.04
N TYR A 124 -3.29 11.33 -4.08
CA TYR A 124 -3.94 11.19 -2.79
C TYR A 124 -2.90 11.11 -1.69
N TYR A 125 -3.25 11.61 -0.49
CA TYR A 125 -2.40 11.63 0.68
C TYR A 125 -3.12 11.10 1.91
N THR A 126 -2.39 10.39 2.76
CA THR A 126 -2.85 9.97 4.08
C THR A 126 -1.65 9.81 5.03
N THR A 127 -1.93 9.48 6.28
CA THR A 127 -0.92 9.12 7.27
C THR A 127 -1.30 7.77 7.87
N SER A 128 -0.34 6.89 8.06
CA SER A 128 -0.56 5.62 8.74
C SER A 128 -0.88 5.84 10.23
N ASN A 129 -1.73 4.99 10.78
CA ASN A 129 -2.10 5.03 12.19
C ASN A 129 -0.97 4.50 13.10
N SER A 130 -1.22 4.39 14.40
CA SER A 130 -0.24 3.92 15.39
C SER A 130 0.20 2.46 15.24
N VAL A 131 -0.49 1.67 14.41
CA VAL A 131 -0.14 0.27 14.08
C VAL A 131 0.31 0.11 12.63
N GLY A 132 0.54 1.24 11.93
CA GLY A 132 1.05 1.25 10.56
C GLY A 132 0.00 1.10 9.47
N GLU A 133 -1.28 0.96 9.80
CA GLU A 133 -2.36 0.84 8.81
C GLU A 133 -2.69 2.19 8.19
N TRP A 134 -2.96 2.18 6.89
CA TRP A 134 -3.44 3.34 6.17
C TRP A 134 -4.54 2.97 5.16
N SER A 135 -5.40 3.94 4.85
CA SER A 135 -6.44 3.79 3.85
C SER A 135 -6.75 5.12 3.17
N ILE A 136 -7.11 5.04 1.89
CA ILE A 136 -7.55 6.17 1.06
C ILE A 136 -8.71 5.71 0.18
N GLN A 137 -9.85 6.39 0.28
CA GLN A 137 -10.92 6.24 -0.68
C GLN A 137 -10.63 7.13 -1.89
N THR A 138 -10.49 6.54 -3.09
CA THR A 138 -10.35 7.34 -4.30
C THR A 138 -11.62 8.13 -4.58
N THR A 139 -11.48 9.39 -5.01
CA THR A 139 -12.60 10.31 -5.31
C THR A 139 -12.78 10.56 -6.80
N ARG A 140 -11.89 10.00 -7.62
CA ARG A 140 -11.99 10.01 -9.08
C ARG A 140 -12.00 8.59 -9.61
N ALA A 141 -12.82 8.36 -10.62
CA ALA A 141 -12.87 7.07 -11.30
C ALA A 141 -11.55 6.79 -12.03
N LEU A 142 -11.09 5.55 -11.95
CA LEU A 142 -10.04 5.04 -12.82
C LEU A 142 -10.50 5.05 -14.27
N GLN A 143 -9.56 5.13 -15.20
CA GLN A 143 -9.83 4.97 -16.64
C GLN A 143 -10.05 3.48 -16.96
N GLU A 144 -10.94 3.19 -17.90
CA GLU A 144 -11.10 1.82 -18.41
C GLU A 144 -9.76 1.34 -19.01
N GLY A 145 -9.35 0.12 -18.68
CA GLY A 145 -8.04 -0.42 -19.03
C GLY A 145 -6.97 -0.15 -17.98
N ILE A 146 -5.72 -0.03 -18.41
CA ILE A 146 -4.54 0.02 -17.53
C ILE A 146 -4.37 1.41 -16.90
N ASN A 147 -4.29 1.43 -15.56
CA ASN A 147 -3.95 2.59 -14.75
C ASN A 147 -2.62 2.31 -14.03
N ASN A 148 -1.62 3.14 -14.23
CA ASN A 148 -0.37 3.07 -13.47
C ASN A 148 -0.59 3.66 -12.07
N TYR A 149 0.11 3.10 -11.08
CA TYR A 149 0.16 3.69 -9.76
C TYR A 149 1.61 3.79 -9.25
N THR A 150 1.81 4.77 -8.38
CA THR A 150 3.03 4.94 -7.57
C THR A 150 2.61 5.21 -6.14
N VAL A 151 3.13 4.44 -5.20
CA VAL A 151 2.97 4.67 -3.76
C VAL A 151 4.31 5.10 -3.20
N THR A 152 4.36 6.25 -2.57
CA THR A 152 5.53 6.77 -1.85
C THR A 152 5.20 6.85 -0.38
N VAL A 153 6.07 6.34 0.45
CA VAL A 153 5.97 6.43 1.91
C VAL A 153 7.19 7.18 2.43
N ILE A 154 6.95 8.10 3.35
CA ILE A 154 7.99 8.81 4.09
C ILE A 154 7.71 8.60 5.58
N ASP A 155 8.67 8.03 6.30
CA ASP A 155 8.57 7.79 7.73
C ASP A 155 8.77 9.07 8.58
N GLN A 156 8.79 8.94 9.91
CA GLN A 156 9.01 10.06 10.82
C GLN A 156 10.45 10.57 10.80
N ALA A 157 11.43 9.72 10.48
CA ALA A 157 12.84 10.10 10.38
C ALA A 157 13.18 10.81 9.07
N GLY A 158 12.34 10.65 8.03
CA GLY A 158 12.52 11.18 6.68
C GLY A 158 13.09 10.17 5.69
N ASN A 159 13.18 8.87 6.04
CA ASN A 159 13.50 7.82 5.08
C ASN A 159 12.30 7.60 4.15
N ASN A 160 12.56 7.14 2.92
CA ASN A 160 11.48 6.98 1.96
C ASN A 160 11.58 5.68 1.18
N SER A 161 10.42 5.12 0.88
CA SER A 161 10.26 3.99 0.00
C SER A 161 9.25 4.29 -1.11
N ILE A 162 9.46 3.70 -2.28
CA ILE A 162 8.58 3.85 -3.44
C ILE A 162 8.28 2.49 -4.03
N THR A 163 7.00 2.22 -4.28
CA THR A 163 6.56 1.08 -5.07
C THR A 163 5.68 1.52 -6.23
N GLN A 164 5.74 0.78 -7.35
CA GLN A 164 5.02 1.10 -8.56
C GLN A 164 4.39 -0.16 -9.15
N GLY A 165 3.30 0.02 -9.86
CA GLY A 165 2.63 -1.07 -10.56
C GLY A 165 1.50 -0.58 -11.44
N THR A 166 0.65 -1.51 -11.85
CA THR A 166 -0.51 -1.24 -12.68
C THR A 166 -1.75 -1.89 -12.09
N VAL A 167 -2.90 -1.29 -12.31
CA VAL A 167 -4.20 -1.90 -12.10
C VAL A 167 -5.03 -1.73 -13.36
N THR A 168 -5.72 -2.79 -13.77
CA THR A 168 -6.63 -2.73 -14.92
C THR A 168 -8.06 -2.57 -14.40
N LEU A 169 -8.72 -1.48 -14.79
CA LEU A 169 -10.16 -1.35 -14.63
C LEU A 169 -10.82 -2.08 -15.80
N ASP A 170 -11.68 -3.05 -15.50
CA ASP A 170 -12.56 -3.70 -16.47
C ASP A 170 -13.98 -3.72 -15.91
N THR A 171 -14.81 -2.80 -16.40
CA THR A 171 -16.23 -2.67 -16.01
C THR A 171 -17.15 -3.34 -17.03
N THR A 172 -16.60 -3.92 -18.07
CA THR A 172 -17.36 -4.54 -19.16
C THR A 172 -17.28 -6.05 -19.06
N ILE A 173 -18.37 -6.71 -19.37
CA ILE A 173 -18.41 -8.16 -19.54
C ILE A 173 -18.52 -8.50 -21.03
N LEU A 174 -17.69 -9.38 -21.51
CA LEU A 174 -17.81 -9.87 -22.87
C LEU A 174 -19.13 -10.64 -23.06
N PRO A 175 -19.92 -10.30 -24.08
CA PRO A 175 -21.19 -10.96 -24.29
C PRO A 175 -21.01 -12.46 -24.56
N LEU A 176 -21.97 -13.24 -24.12
CA LEU A 176 -22.06 -14.65 -24.51
C LEU A 176 -22.35 -14.74 -26.00
N THR A 177 -21.55 -15.52 -26.72
CA THR A 177 -21.68 -15.68 -28.18
C THR A 177 -21.66 -17.15 -28.57
N GLY A 178 -22.08 -17.45 -29.80
CA GLY A 178 -21.98 -18.78 -30.39
C GLY A 178 -22.72 -19.86 -29.61
N ILE A 179 -23.80 -19.50 -28.91
CA ILE A 179 -24.59 -20.46 -28.09
C ILE A 179 -25.18 -21.49 -29.02
N LYS A 180 -24.89 -22.76 -28.77
CA LYS A 180 -25.36 -23.89 -29.54
C LYS A 180 -25.81 -25.01 -28.64
N PHE A 181 -26.80 -25.77 -29.13
CA PHE A 181 -27.16 -27.07 -28.58
C PHE A 181 -26.49 -28.15 -29.46
N SER A 182 -25.69 -29.00 -28.84
CA SER A 182 -25.17 -30.19 -29.50
C SER A 182 -26.04 -31.38 -29.11
N HIS A 183 -26.45 -32.15 -30.11
CA HIS A 183 -27.08 -33.44 -29.90
C HIS A 183 -26.01 -34.51 -30.10
N SER A 184 -25.91 -35.47 -29.19
CA SER A 184 -25.26 -36.73 -29.53
C SER A 184 -26.12 -37.43 -30.57
N ALA A 185 -25.59 -37.69 -31.78
CA ALA A 185 -26.37 -38.26 -32.87
C ALA A 185 -26.84 -39.71 -32.60
N ASP A 186 -26.37 -40.34 -31.54
CA ASP A 186 -26.66 -41.71 -31.16
C ASP A 186 -27.83 -41.91 -30.23
N ASP A 187 -28.44 -40.82 -29.71
CA ASP A 187 -29.49 -40.90 -28.70
C ASP A 187 -30.93 -40.93 -29.24
N ARG A 188 -31.13 -41.27 -30.49
CA ARG A 188 -32.51 -41.41 -31.04
C ARG A 188 -33.33 -42.52 -30.39
N ASN A 189 -32.75 -43.38 -29.56
CA ASN A 189 -33.40 -44.50 -28.92
C ASN A 189 -33.32 -44.51 -27.38
N SER A 190 -32.64 -43.54 -26.75
CA SER A 190 -32.58 -43.50 -25.31
C SER A 190 -33.68 -42.57 -24.72
N ASN A 191 -34.36 -43.02 -23.69
CA ASN A 191 -35.34 -42.24 -22.94
C ASN A 191 -34.70 -41.06 -22.13
N THR A 192 -33.39 -40.81 -22.28
CA THR A 192 -32.63 -39.79 -21.54
C THR A 192 -32.07 -38.78 -22.54
N TYR A 193 -32.77 -37.68 -22.70
CA TYR A 193 -32.31 -36.51 -23.43
C TYR A 193 -31.34 -35.72 -22.53
N THR A 194 -30.04 -35.74 -22.86
CA THR A 194 -29.02 -34.95 -22.19
C THR A 194 -28.24 -34.09 -23.23
N PRO A 195 -28.88 -33.00 -23.72
CA PRO A 195 -28.17 -32.13 -24.65
C PRO A 195 -27.02 -31.41 -23.93
N THR A 196 -25.97 -31.07 -24.68
CA THR A 196 -24.92 -30.18 -24.24
C THR A 196 -25.18 -28.79 -24.80
N ILE A 197 -25.13 -27.80 -23.97
CA ILE A 197 -25.15 -26.40 -24.36
C ILE A 197 -23.69 -25.92 -24.35
N GLU A 198 -23.26 -25.26 -25.39
CA GLU A 198 -21.92 -24.69 -25.50
C GLU A 198 -21.97 -23.26 -25.99
N GLY A 199 -20.91 -22.51 -25.70
CA GLY A 199 -20.76 -21.14 -26.17
C GLY A 199 -19.42 -20.57 -25.81
N TRP A 200 -19.29 -19.28 -26.02
CA TRP A 200 -18.12 -18.51 -25.71
C TRP A 200 -18.50 -17.37 -24.77
N GLY A 201 -17.59 -16.98 -23.89
CA GLY A 201 -17.79 -15.87 -22.96
C GLY A 201 -16.44 -15.40 -22.38
N GLU A 202 -16.52 -14.57 -21.39
CA GLU A 202 -15.34 -14.00 -20.71
C GLU A 202 -14.69 -15.03 -19.77
N PRO A 203 -13.36 -15.23 -19.84
CA PRO A 203 -12.65 -16.10 -18.91
C PRO A 203 -12.85 -15.68 -17.47
N GLY A 204 -13.05 -16.64 -16.57
CA GLY A 204 -13.25 -16.39 -15.14
C GLY A 204 -14.67 -15.93 -14.78
N ALA A 205 -15.51 -15.50 -15.72
CA ALA A 205 -16.88 -15.10 -15.45
C ALA A 205 -17.73 -16.27 -14.96
N MET A 206 -18.63 -16.01 -14.01
CA MET A 206 -19.62 -16.98 -13.51
C MET A 206 -20.84 -16.98 -14.43
N LEU A 207 -21.06 -18.09 -15.14
CA LEU A 207 -22.21 -18.30 -15.99
C LEU A 207 -23.28 -19.12 -15.27
N THR A 208 -24.47 -18.57 -15.10
CA THR A 208 -25.64 -19.29 -14.59
C THR A 208 -26.55 -19.70 -15.75
N ILE A 209 -26.80 -20.99 -15.88
CA ILE A 209 -27.71 -21.56 -16.87
C ILE A 209 -28.98 -22.02 -16.17
N SER A 210 -30.11 -21.48 -16.58
CA SER A 210 -31.43 -21.84 -16.04
C SER A 210 -32.26 -22.55 -17.11
N ILE A 211 -32.84 -23.71 -16.76
CA ILE A 211 -33.73 -24.49 -17.61
C ILE A 211 -34.99 -24.83 -16.79
N GLY A 212 -36.11 -24.21 -17.14
CA GLY A 212 -37.30 -24.25 -16.31
C GLY A 212 -37.07 -23.65 -14.91
N SER A 213 -37.35 -24.38 -13.85
CA SER A 213 -37.17 -23.98 -12.47
C SER A 213 -35.80 -24.37 -11.90
N ARG A 214 -34.92 -24.95 -12.68
CA ARG A 214 -33.61 -25.45 -12.24
C ARG A 214 -32.48 -24.61 -12.82
N SER A 215 -31.46 -24.32 -12.01
CA SER A 215 -30.28 -23.60 -12.43
C SER A 215 -28.99 -24.29 -12.01
N ARG A 216 -27.91 -24.03 -12.75
CA ARG A 216 -26.55 -24.41 -12.43
C ARG A 216 -25.59 -23.28 -12.84
N THR A 217 -24.53 -23.12 -12.03
CA THR A 217 -23.49 -22.15 -12.28
C THR A 217 -22.20 -22.87 -12.64
N LEU A 218 -21.45 -22.33 -13.59
CA LEU A 218 -20.11 -22.76 -13.95
C LEU A 218 -19.23 -21.52 -14.15
N THR A 219 -17.92 -21.70 -14.00
CA THR A 219 -16.94 -20.65 -14.34
C THR A 219 -16.47 -20.85 -15.77
N ILE A 220 -16.45 -19.79 -16.58
CA ILE A 220 -15.95 -19.85 -17.94
C ILE A 220 -14.42 -20.03 -17.91
N PRO A 221 -13.87 -21.06 -18.59
CA PRO A 221 -12.45 -21.33 -18.56
C PRO A 221 -11.63 -20.28 -19.35
N GLU A 222 -10.31 -20.28 -19.16
CA GLU A 222 -9.35 -19.42 -19.90
C GLU A 222 -9.44 -19.56 -21.42
N SER A 223 -9.85 -20.74 -21.93
CA SER A 223 -10.10 -20.97 -23.35
C SER A 223 -11.27 -20.17 -23.92
N ARG A 224 -12.04 -19.47 -23.05
CA ARG A 224 -13.29 -18.74 -23.36
C ARG A 224 -14.45 -19.62 -23.82
N LYS A 225 -14.22 -20.89 -24.15
CA LYS A 225 -15.26 -21.83 -24.58
C LYS A 225 -15.75 -22.63 -23.39
N TRP A 226 -17.07 -22.60 -23.15
CA TRP A 226 -17.71 -23.31 -22.06
C TRP A 226 -18.69 -24.39 -22.58
N PHE A 227 -18.90 -25.39 -21.76
CA PHE A 227 -19.77 -26.52 -22.02
C PHE A 227 -20.62 -26.81 -20.79
N PHE A 228 -21.88 -27.06 -21.00
CA PHE A 228 -22.82 -27.50 -19.98
C PHE A 228 -23.59 -28.73 -20.45
N ALA A 229 -23.24 -29.90 -19.93
CA ALA A 229 -24.04 -31.11 -20.13
C ALA A 229 -25.30 -30.99 -19.27
N VAL A 230 -26.48 -30.95 -19.89
CA VAL A 230 -27.74 -30.84 -19.18
C VAL A 230 -27.99 -32.13 -18.40
N PRO A 231 -28.09 -32.12 -17.05
CA PRO A 231 -28.30 -33.34 -16.28
C PRO A 231 -29.66 -34.01 -16.57
N PRO A 232 -29.74 -35.33 -16.41
CA PRO A 232 -31.02 -36.04 -16.52
C PRO A 232 -32.09 -35.43 -15.60
N GLY A 233 -33.31 -35.28 -16.13
CA GLY A 233 -34.42 -34.68 -15.38
C GLY A 233 -34.45 -33.15 -15.30
N PHE A 234 -33.49 -32.45 -15.92
CA PHE A 234 -33.56 -30.99 -16.09
C PHE A 234 -34.62 -30.58 -17.12
N ILE A 235 -34.79 -31.41 -18.15
CA ILE A 235 -35.81 -31.23 -19.20
C ILE A 235 -36.91 -32.24 -18.94
N GLN A 236 -38.13 -31.76 -18.72
CA GLN A 236 -39.30 -32.64 -18.65
C GLN A 236 -39.85 -32.86 -20.05
N LYS A 237 -40.24 -34.12 -20.39
CA LYS A 237 -40.98 -34.39 -21.60
C LYS A 237 -42.29 -33.60 -21.57
N GLY A 238 -42.52 -32.75 -22.58
CA GLY A 238 -43.80 -32.13 -22.79
C GLY A 238 -44.84 -33.26 -22.93
N ARG A 239 -45.95 -33.21 -22.16
CA ARG A 239 -47.10 -34.04 -22.43
C ARG A 239 -47.66 -33.60 -23.81
N THR A 240 -47.64 -34.49 -24.76
CA THR A 240 -48.43 -34.38 -25.99
C THR A 240 -49.90 -34.52 -25.66
#